data_56047b534e647473b195142f4a70c666
#
_entry.id   56047b534e647473b195142f4a70c666
#
_cell.length_a   1.000
_cell.length_b   1.000
_cell.length_c   1.000
_cell.angle_alpha   90.00
_cell.angle_beta   90.00
_cell.angle_gamma   90.00
#
_symmetry.space_group_name_H-M   'P 1'
#
loop_
_entity.id
_entity.type
_entity.pdbx_description
1 polymer ?
#
loop_
_entity_poly.entity_id
_entity_poly.type
_entity_poly.pdbx_seq_one_letter_code
_entity_poly.pdbx_strand_id
1 'polypeptide(L)'
;MFNQKLIYLKVYANNCKDALLFQSRDTSIKPKDIVMISLYGNEVPAMVVQVSRKIKKTNIKPEFILRKAGFFEKNKLSKDVRNRVKNEEFAWIDEIEHWNAMD
;
A
#
# COMPACT_ATOMS: atom_id res chain seq x y z
N MET A 1 -11.66 -9.53 25.53
CA MET A 1 -12.01 -9.31 24.12
C MET A 1 -10.91 -8.53 23.45
N PHE A 2 -10.41 -9.05 22.37
CA PHE A 2 -9.25 -8.48 21.71
C PHE A 2 -9.70 -7.63 20.53
N ASN A 3 -9.48 -6.32 20.65
CA ASN A 3 -9.65 -5.44 19.50
C ASN A 3 -8.44 -5.61 18.61
N GLN A 4 -8.58 -6.46 17.59
CA GLN A 4 -7.55 -6.57 16.58
C GLN A 4 -7.55 -5.28 15.77
N LYS A 5 -6.44 -4.56 15.87
CA LYS A 5 -6.28 -3.35 15.05
C LYS A 5 -6.02 -3.78 13.61
N LEU A 6 -6.81 -3.23 12.71
CA LEU A 6 -6.62 -3.40 11.28
C LEU A 6 -6.08 -2.12 10.70
N ILE A 7 -5.17 -2.26 9.75
CA ILE A 7 -4.73 -1.15 8.91
C ILE A 7 -5.09 -1.44 7.46
N TYR A 8 -5.30 -0.40 6.70
CA TYR A 8 -5.65 -0.47 5.29
C TYR A 8 -4.49 0.06 4.47
N LEU A 9 -4.16 -0.68 3.42
CA LEU A 9 -2.96 -0.44 2.63
C LEU A 9 -3.37 -0.15 1.20
N LYS A 10 -2.87 0.95 0.68
CA LYS A 10 -2.94 1.24 -0.75
C LYS A 10 -1.61 0.81 -1.34
N VAL A 11 -1.63 -0.09 -2.30
CA VAL A 11 -0.42 -0.71 -2.85
C VAL A 11 -0.41 -0.67 -4.37
N TYR A 12 0.80 -0.70 -4.94
CA TYR A 12 1.00 -0.89 -6.38
C TYR A 12 1.76 -2.17 -6.63
N ALA A 13 1.26 -2.97 -7.57
CA ALA A 13 1.92 -4.17 -8.06
C ALA A 13 2.39 -3.95 -9.51
N ASN A 14 3.26 -4.85 -10.01
CA ASN A 14 3.71 -4.82 -11.39
C ASN A 14 2.51 -4.90 -12.33
N ASN A 15 2.54 -4.12 -13.42
CA ASN A 15 1.53 -4.14 -14.47
C ASN A 15 0.13 -3.72 -14.03
N CYS A 16 0.01 -3.09 -12.87
CA CYS A 16 -1.27 -2.53 -12.40
C CYS A 16 -1.26 -1.02 -12.61
N LYS A 17 -2.27 -0.50 -13.29
CA LYS A 17 -2.41 0.95 -13.52
C LYS A 17 -2.86 1.68 -12.26
N ASP A 18 -3.76 1.07 -11.52
CA ASP A 18 -4.38 1.67 -10.36
C ASP A 18 -3.87 1.04 -9.07
N ALA A 19 -3.93 1.80 -8.01
CA ALA A 19 -3.62 1.29 -6.69
C ALA A 19 -4.67 0.27 -6.26
N LEU A 20 -4.22 -0.73 -5.53
CA LEU A 20 -5.07 -1.78 -4.98
C LEU A 20 -5.21 -1.57 -3.48
N LEU A 21 -6.37 -1.91 -2.94
CA LEU A 21 -6.64 -1.77 -1.52
C LEU A 21 -6.58 -3.13 -0.85
N PHE A 22 -5.75 -3.23 0.19
CA PHE A 22 -5.62 -4.43 1.02
C PHE A 22 -5.71 -4.05 2.49
N GLN A 23 -5.81 -5.05 3.35
CA GLN A 23 -5.81 -4.82 4.79
C GLN A 23 -4.82 -5.76 5.47
N SER A 24 -4.39 -5.40 6.67
CA SER A 24 -3.43 -6.18 7.42
C SER A 24 -3.68 -6.04 8.92
N ARG A 25 -3.36 -7.10 9.67
CA ARG A 25 -3.28 -7.05 11.12
C ARG A 25 -1.90 -6.62 11.62
N ASP A 26 -0.92 -6.61 10.72
CA ASP A 26 0.44 -6.17 11.06
C ASP A 26 0.50 -4.64 10.97
N THR A 27 0.42 -3.99 12.12
CA THR A 27 0.41 -2.53 12.20
C THR A 27 1.79 -1.89 12.07
N SER A 28 2.83 -2.70 11.90
CA SER A 28 4.19 -2.19 11.69
C SER A 28 4.48 -1.81 10.24
N ILE A 29 3.57 -2.12 9.32
CA ILE A 29 3.75 -1.83 7.90
C ILE A 29 3.68 -0.32 7.66
N LYS A 30 4.62 0.19 6.86
CA LYS A 30 4.75 1.62 6.54
C LYS A 30 4.75 1.82 5.03
N PRO A 31 4.52 3.06 4.56
CA PRO A 31 4.75 3.38 3.15
C PRO A 31 6.16 2.98 2.72
N LYS A 32 6.27 2.49 1.49
CA LYS A 32 7.46 1.93 0.86
C LYS A 32 7.81 0.51 1.27
N ASP A 33 7.15 -0.05 2.28
CA ASP A 33 7.30 -1.48 2.57
C ASP A 33 6.75 -2.30 1.41
N ILE A 34 7.37 -3.45 1.18
CA ILE A 34 6.93 -4.39 0.14
C ILE A 34 6.27 -5.58 0.81
N VAL A 35 5.06 -5.87 0.37
CA VAL A 35 4.24 -6.96 0.91
C VAL A 35 3.90 -7.92 -0.22
N MET A 36 3.57 -9.16 0.14
CA MET A 36 3.07 -10.14 -0.82
C MET A 36 1.56 -10.12 -0.81
N ILE A 37 0.98 -10.07 -1.99
CA ILE A 37 -0.47 -10.10 -2.18
C ILE A 37 -0.86 -11.21 -3.12
N SER A 38 -2.11 -11.66 -3.06
CA SER A 38 -2.67 -12.56 -4.03
C SER A 38 -3.38 -11.74 -5.10
N LEU A 39 -2.96 -11.88 -6.35
CA LEU A 39 -3.52 -11.16 -7.48
C LEU A 39 -3.77 -12.15 -8.61
N TYR A 40 -5.04 -12.31 -8.96
CA TYR A 40 -5.46 -13.29 -10.00
C TYR A 40 -4.90 -14.69 -9.73
N GLY A 41 -4.91 -15.13 -8.47
CA GLY A 41 -4.44 -16.45 -8.09
C GLY A 41 -2.92 -16.58 -7.95
N ASN A 42 -2.17 -15.52 -8.16
CA ASN A 42 -0.71 -15.53 -8.04
C ASN A 42 -0.24 -14.70 -6.86
N GLU A 43 0.81 -15.17 -6.20
CA GLU A 43 1.49 -14.37 -5.17
C GLU A 43 2.48 -13.43 -5.84
N VAL A 44 2.28 -12.13 -5.65
CA VAL A 44 3.13 -11.11 -6.26
C VAL A 44 3.52 -10.06 -5.22
N PRO A 45 4.71 -9.43 -5.37
CA PRO A 45 5.08 -8.34 -4.50
C PRO A 45 4.35 -7.06 -4.89
N ALA A 46 4.07 -6.23 -3.88
CA ALA A 46 3.46 -4.92 -4.08
C ALA A 46 4.05 -3.94 -3.09
N MET A 47 4.24 -2.70 -3.51
CA MET A 47 4.79 -1.67 -2.64
C MET A 47 3.66 -0.82 -2.05
N VAL A 48 3.72 -0.63 -0.74
CA VAL A 48 2.75 0.17 0.00
C VAL A 48 3.01 1.66 -0.29
N VAL A 49 1.98 2.36 -0.73
CA VAL A 49 2.05 3.79 -0.97
C VAL A 49 1.40 4.58 0.15
N GLN A 50 0.38 4.03 0.77
CA GLN A 50 -0.36 4.71 1.84
C GLN A 50 -0.86 3.71 2.86
N VAL A 51 -0.82 4.11 4.13
CA VAL A 51 -1.35 3.32 5.24
C VAL A 51 -2.40 4.17 5.95
N SER A 52 -3.57 3.58 6.20
CA SER A 52 -4.65 4.26 6.90
C SER A 52 -5.26 3.34 7.95
N ARG A 53 -5.67 3.91 9.07
CA ARG A 53 -6.38 3.17 10.12
C ARG A 53 -7.88 3.17 9.92
N LYS A 54 -8.37 4.03 9.02
CA LYS A 54 -9.80 4.15 8.72
C LYS A 54 -10.01 4.02 7.23
N ILE A 55 -11.08 3.35 6.86
CA ILE A 55 -11.51 3.25 5.48
C ILE A 55 -12.88 3.89 5.36
N LYS A 56 -13.15 4.55 4.24
CA LYS A 56 -14.50 5.00 3.92
C LYS A 56 -15.39 3.79 3.82
N LYS A 57 -16.62 3.89 4.34
CA LYS A 57 -17.59 2.81 4.22
C LYS A 57 -17.76 2.43 2.76
N THR A 58 -17.31 1.24 2.41
CA THR A 58 -17.52 0.66 1.10
C THR A 58 -18.21 -0.68 1.28
N ASN A 59 -18.93 -1.11 0.27
CA ASN A 59 -19.55 -2.43 0.29
C ASN A 59 -18.52 -3.55 0.01
N ILE A 60 -17.29 -3.17 -0.26
CA ILE A 60 -16.22 -4.11 -0.61
C ILE A 60 -15.28 -4.22 0.58
N LYS A 61 -15.11 -5.45 1.09
CA LYS A 61 -14.08 -5.73 2.09
C LYS A 61 -12.75 -5.95 1.40
N PRO A 62 -11.71 -5.17 1.74
CA PRO A 62 -10.38 -5.43 1.20
C PRO A 62 -9.89 -6.82 1.60
N GLU A 63 -9.14 -7.46 0.73
CA GLU A 63 -8.47 -8.71 1.06
C GLU A 63 -7.27 -8.44 1.96
N PHE A 64 -6.87 -9.46 2.72
CA PHE A 64 -5.66 -9.39 3.53
C PHE A 64 -4.43 -9.57 2.66
N ILE A 65 -3.35 -8.88 3.01
CA ILE A 65 -2.05 -9.22 2.46
C ILE A 65 -1.65 -10.61 2.96
N LEU A 66 -0.77 -11.29 2.23
CA LEU A 66 -0.29 -12.61 2.62
C LEU A 66 0.77 -12.50 3.71
N ARG A 67 1.75 -11.63 3.53
CA ARG A 67 2.89 -11.41 4.44
C ARG A 67 3.76 -10.28 3.92
N LYS A 68 4.76 -9.88 4.69
CA LYS A 68 5.81 -9.01 4.19
C LYS A 68 6.68 -9.78 3.19
N ALA A 69 7.18 -9.09 2.18
CA ALA A 69 8.03 -9.71 1.18
C ALA A 69 9.43 -10.03 1.74
N GLY A 70 9.97 -11.17 1.35
CA GLY A 70 11.34 -11.53 1.65
C GLY A 70 12.32 -10.85 0.71
N PHE A 71 13.62 -11.01 0.99
CA PHE A 71 14.69 -10.35 0.24
C PHE A 71 14.62 -10.62 -1.26
N PHE A 72 14.44 -11.88 -1.64
CA PHE A 72 14.37 -12.24 -3.06
C PHE A 72 13.07 -11.77 -3.72
N GLU A 73 12.00 -11.74 -2.97
CA GLU A 73 10.68 -11.33 -3.48
C GLU A 73 10.66 -9.85 -3.80
N LYS A 74 11.34 -9.04 -3.01
CA LYS A 74 11.43 -7.59 -3.23
C LYS A 74 12.07 -7.27 -4.58
N ASN A 75 13.00 -8.09 -5.03
CA ASN A 75 13.70 -7.87 -6.30
C ASN A 75 12.82 -8.09 -7.52
N LYS A 76 11.69 -8.77 -7.37
CA LYS A 76 10.73 -9.00 -8.46
C LYS A 76 9.85 -7.78 -8.73
N LEU A 77 9.88 -6.80 -7.83
CA LEU A 77 9.11 -5.58 -8.02
C LEU A 77 9.82 -4.68 -9.03
N SER A 78 9.07 -4.19 -10.03
CA SER A 78 9.65 -3.39 -11.11
C SER A 78 10.09 -2.01 -10.62
N LYS A 79 11.04 -1.42 -11.33
CA LYS A 79 11.48 -0.04 -11.09
C LYS A 79 10.35 0.96 -11.32
N ASP A 80 9.46 0.68 -12.26
CA ASP A 80 8.33 1.55 -12.57
C ASP A 80 7.40 1.70 -11.37
N VAL A 81 7.13 0.60 -10.67
CA VAL A 81 6.31 0.63 -9.45
C VAL A 81 6.99 1.45 -8.37
N ARG A 82 8.28 1.24 -8.17
CA ARG A 82 9.07 1.98 -7.16
C ARG A 82 9.07 3.48 -7.45
N ASN A 83 9.21 3.85 -8.72
CA ASN A 83 9.19 5.25 -9.13
C ASN A 83 7.80 5.87 -8.98
N ARG A 84 6.74 5.11 -9.26
CA ARG A 84 5.37 5.58 -9.08
C ARG A 84 5.08 5.91 -7.63
N VAL A 85 5.45 5.02 -6.73
CA VAL A 85 5.25 5.23 -5.30
C VAL A 85 6.01 6.46 -4.82
N LYS A 86 7.25 6.62 -5.27
CA LYS A 86 8.06 7.78 -4.95
C LYS A 86 7.44 9.08 -5.45
N ASN A 87 6.92 9.07 -6.68
CA ASN A 87 6.30 10.25 -7.27
C ASN A 87 4.99 10.62 -6.55
N GLU A 88 4.19 9.65 -6.16
CA GLU A 88 2.98 9.90 -5.39
C GLU A 88 3.29 10.48 -4.01
N GLU A 89 4.33 10.00 -3.38
CA GLU A 89 4.76 10.55 -2.10
C GLU A 89 5.11 12.03 -2.21
N PHE A 90 5.85 12.40 -3.25
CA PHE A 90 6.18 13.81 -3.49
C PHE A 90 4.95 14.66 -3.81
N ALA A 91 4.06 14.16 -4.63
CA ALA A 91 2.83 14.88 -4.96
C ALA A 91 1.98 15.12 -3.70
N TRP A 92 1.93 14.15 -2.80
CA TRP A 92 1.19 14.26 -1.55
C TRP A 92 1.81 15.30 -0.62
N ILE A 93 3.13 15.35 -0.52
CA ILE A 93 3.86 16.35 0.28
C ILE A 93 3.61 17.74 -0.29
N ASP A 94 3.71 17.92 -1.60
CA ASP A 94 3.44 19.20 -2.26
C ASP A 94 2.01 19.66 -2.00
N GLU A 95 1.05 18.75 -2.05
CA GLU A 95 -0.34 19.06 -1.76
C GLU A 95 -0.53 19.54 -0.31
N ILE A 96 0.09 18.88 0.64
CA ILE A 96 0.03 19.30 2.04
C ILE A 96 0.67 20.68 2.24
N GLU A 97 1.84 20.92 1.66
CA GLU A 97 2.51 22.22 1.74
C GLU A 97 1.66 23.32 1.14
N HIS A 98 1.00 23.03 0.02
CA HIS A 98 0.09 23.96 -0.62
C HIS A 98 -1.09 24.32 0.29
N TRP A 99 -1.68 23.33 0.94
CA TRP A 99 -2.78 23.55 1.88
C TRP A 99 -2.32 24.41 3.08
N ASN A 100 -1.15 24.13 3.61
CA ASN A 100 -0.59 24.91 4.72
C ASN A 100 -0.30 26.36 4.33
N ALA A 101 0.09 26.61 3.09
CA ALA A 101 0.39 27.93 2.61
C ALA A 101 -0.87 28.79 2.38
N MET A 102 -2.03 28.17 2.32
CA MET A 102 -3.30 28.86 2.08
C MET A 102 -3.97 29.34 3.36
N ASP A 103 -3.47 28.97 4.51
CA ASP A 103 -4.03 29.38 5.80
C ASP A 103 -3.56 30.77 6.20
#